data_79a8bdd5fe45e9e174afc86fdb730c38
#
_entry.id   79a8bdd5fe45e9e174afc86fdb730c38
#
_cell.length_a   1.000
_cell.length_b   1.000
_cell.length_c   1.000
_cell.angle_alpha   90.00
_cell.angle_beta   90.00
_cell.angle_gamma   90.00
#
_symmetry.space_group_name_H-M   'P 1'
#
loop_
_entity.id
_entity.type
_entity.pdbx_description
1 polymer ?
#
loop_
_entity_poly.entity_id
_entity_poly.type
_entity_poly.pdbx_seq_one_letter_code
_entity_poly.pdbx_strand_id
1 'polypeptide(L)'
;YAANILITVGKGRGDAVGSMLAVRQEYRRRGAYGRFSAAAARSAAERAAACGKRYDGRYTGLMLARTLLNRNAGFCDSPHGIGELYRHGISGDLPIFCLGVTDTLTDGSPAAVTAAGFIAAHKYLSLCGIRTDLVIFYESDGDYGGKQREAINALCDAAASAFLIGHRGGIFPIEGRDTAVIAASSLYVKVTRETTIEGITAAYAVPPYIGDDTVIRPSVYLTHTTEEDEIPVYGGCFTDSGFDIFKGTQSAPWSYVYARGHFGTLLTQNSLGYTWIGNCHERRITPYCPDTLLDFSGERLVFTGGGKRYDLAACASKVSWNRGAAVWSGSIGKTPFR
;
A
#
# COMPACT_ATOMS: atom_id res chain seq x y z
N TYR A 1 -24.02 2.42 -12.15
CA TYR A 1 -23.60 3.83 -12.08
C TYR A 1 -22.08 3.89 -12.20
N ALA A 2 -21.56 4.74 -13.10
CA ALA A 2 -20.13 5.02 -13.21
C ALA A 2 -19.82 6.34 -12.51
N ALA A 3 -18.88 6.34 -11.59
CA ALA A 3 -18.38 7.55 -10.95
C ALA A 3 -16.95 7.83 -11.44
N ASN A 4 -16.69 9.07 -11.84
CA ASN A 4 -15.35 9.52 -12.18
C ASN A 4 -14.78 10.25 -10.96
N ILE A 5 -13.67 9.74 -10.43
CA ILE A 5 -12.95 10.32 -9.30
C ILE A 5 -11.70 11.00 -9.85
N LEU A 6 -11.52 12.27 -9.52
CA LEU A 6 -10.34 13.04 -9.85
C LEU A 6 -9.60 13.43 -8.57
N ILE A 7 -8.36 13.02 -8.46
CA ILE A 7 -7.50 13.33 -7.32
C ILE A 7 -6.46 14.35 -7.75
N THR A 8 -6.36 15.47 -7.04
CA THR A 8 -5.32 16.49 -7.24
C THR A 8 -4.40 16.52 -6.03
N VAL A 9 -3.10 16.61 -6.30
CA VAL A 9 -2.05 16.66 -5.27
C VAL A 9 -1.24 17.94 -5.47
N GLY A 10 -0.97 18.67 -4.39
CA GLY A 10 -0.18 19.89 -4.40
C GLY A 10 0.87 19.90 -3.28
N LYS A 11 1.89 20.75 -3.39
CA LYS A 11 2.95 20.90 -2.39
C LYS A 11 2.48 21.52 -1.07
N GLY A 12 1.26 22.04 -1.03
CA GLY A 12 0.64 22.63 0.14
C GLY A 12 -0.86 22.79 -0.06
N ARG A 13 -1.59 23.15 1.03
CA ARG A 13 -3.05 23.28 1.01
C ARG A 13 -3.55 24.25 -0.08
N GLY A 14 -2.91 25.42 -0.22
CA GLY A 14 -3.30 26.42 -1.21
C GLY A 14 -3.14 25.92 -2.65
N ASP A 15 -2.04 25.22 -2.94
CA ASP A 15 -1.74 24.64 -4.23
C ASP A 15 -2.71 23.49 -4.57
N ALA A 16 -2.96 22.60 -3.62
CA ALA A 16 -3.93 21.51 -3.78
C ALA A 16 -5.35 22.03 -4.03
N VAL A 17 -5.80 23.06 -3.30
CA VAL A 17 -7.10 23.68 -3.47
C VAL A 17 -7.18 24.42 -4.82
N GLY A 18 -6.14 25.16 -5.20
CA GLY A 18 -6.06 25.83 -6.50
C GLY A 18 -6.16 24.84 -7.66
N SER A 19 -5.41 23.73 -7.58
CA SER A 19 -5.46 22.65 -8.56
C SER A 19 -6.85 22.00 -8.63
N MET A 20 -7.47 21.75 -7.49
CA MET A 20 -8.83 21.18 -7.41
C MET A 20 -9.86 22.12 -8.06
N LEU A 21 -9.79 23.42 -7.80
CA LEU A 21 -10.71 24.40 -8.38
C LEU A 21 -10.54 24.51 -9.89
N ALA A 22 -9.31 24.57 -10.39
CA ALA A 22 -9.00 24.60 -11.81
C ALA A 22 -9.54 23.36 -12.53
N VAL A 23 -9.31 22.19 -11.97
CA VAL A 23 -9.82 20.91 -12.49
C VAL A 23 -11.35 20.88 -12.46
N ARG A 24 -11.98 21.33 -11.37
CA ARG A 24 -13.45 21.37 -11.26
C ARG A 24 -14.07 22.30 -12.30
N GLN A 25 -13.46 23.44 -12.59
CA GLN A 25 -13.89 24.34 -13.65
C GLN A 25 -13.76 23.69 -15.03
N GLU A 26 -12.63 23.03 -15.29
CA GLU A 26 -12.37 22.35 -16.56
C GLU A 26 -13.28 21.11 -16.75
N TYR A 27 -13.58 20.37 -15.68
CA TYR A 27 -14.48 19.22 -15.72
C TYR A 27 -15.93 19.59 -16.10
N ARG A 28 -16.37 20.80 -15.76
CA ARG A 28 -17.71 21.31 -16.14
C ARG A 28 -17.85 21.61 -17.61
N ARG A 29 -16.72 21.72 -18.34
CA ARG A 29 -16.74 21.93 -19.80
C ARG A 29 -16.98 20.60 -20.51
N ARG A 30 -17.83 20.60 -21.54
CA ARG A 30 -18.05 19.40 -22.37
C ARG A 30 -16.73 18.88 -22.91
N GLY A 31 -16.45 17.59 -22.72
CA GLY A 31 -15.23 16.92 -23.18
C GLY A 31 -14.03 17.00 -22.22
N ALA A 32 -14.16 17.59 -21.04
CA ALA A 32 -13.08 17.66 -20.05
C ALA A 32 -12.54 16.28 -19.68
N TYR A 33 -13.42 15.30 -19.46
CA TYR A 33 -13.02 13.92 -19.15
C TYR A 33 -12.12 13.31 -20.24
N GLY A 34 -12.47 13.45 -21.51
CA GLY A 34 -11.65 12.95 -22.62
C GLY A 34 -10.26 13.57 -22.65
N ARG A 35 -10.14 14.89 -22.36
CA ARG A 35 -8.85 15.58 -22.29
C ARG A 35 -8.01 15.12 -21.11
N PHE A 36 -8.59 14.94 -19.93
CA PHE A 36 -7.90 14.40 -18.75
C PHE A 36 -7.45 12.96 -18.97
N SER A 37 -8.31 12.12 -19.54
CA SER A 37 -7.96 10.75 -19.89
C SER A 37 -6.81 10.70 -20.90
N ALA A 38 -6.85 11.52 -21.95
CA ALA A 38 -5.77 11.60 -22.93
C ALA A 38 -4.47 12.17 -22.33
N ALA A 39 -4.56 13.13 -21.42
CA ALA A 39 -3.38 13.65 -20.70
C ALA A 39 -2.78 12.59 -19.77
N ALA A 40 -3.61 11.87 -19.04
CA ALA A 40 -3.17 10.76 -18.19
C ALA A 40 -2.50 9.64 -19.01
N ALA A 41 -3.10 9.29 -20.15
CA ALA A 41 -2.52 8.28 -21.05
C ALA A 41 -1.17 8.73 -21.62
N ARG A 42 -1.04 10.01 -22.05
CA ARG A 42 0.25 10.57 -22.48
C ARG A 42 1.29 10.53 -21.37
N SER A 43 0.95 10.99 -20.17
CA SER A 43 1.87 10.97 -19.02
C SER A 43 2.30 9.56 -18.64
N ALA A 44 1.41 8.57 -18.74
CA ALA A 44 1.76 7.16 -18.55
C ALA A 44 2.69 6.64 -19.65
N ALA A 45 2.45 7.02 -20.90
CA ALA A 45 3.33 6.66 -22.03
C ALA A 45 4.72 7.31 -21.92
N GLU A 46 4.79 8.57 -21.50
CA GLU A 46 6.05 9.28 -21.25
C GLU A 46 6.85 8.60 -20.14
N ARG A 47 6.20 8.22 -19.03
CA ARG A 47 6.87 7.46 -17.96
C ARG A 47 7.36 6.08 -18.43
N ALA A 48 6.56 5.36 -19.21
CA ALA A 48 6.97 4.09 -19.77
C ALA A 48 8.16 4.24 -20.73
N ALA A 49 8.16 5.27 -21.57
CA ALA A 49 9.28 5.57 -22.47
C ALA A 49 10.58 5.94 -21.71
N ALA A 50 10.45 6.59 -20.55
CA ALA A 50 11.58 6.94 -19.69
C ALA A 50 12.24 5.74 -19.00
N CYS A 51 11.59 4.56 -19.00
CA CYS A 51 12.16 3.31 -18.49
C CYS A 51 13.11 2.60 -19.47
N GLY A 52 13.40 3.20 -20.61
CA GLY A 52 14.22 2.62 -21.68
C GLY A 52 13.39 1.96 -22.78
N LYS A 53 14.00 1.83 -23.96
CA LYS A 53 13.28 1.32 -25.14
C LYS A 53 13.16 -0.20 -25.19
N ARG A 54 13.99 -0.91 -24.44
CA ARG A 54 14.15 -2.37 -24.54
C ARG A 54 13.08 -3.14 -23.74
N TYR A 55 12.60 -2.56 -22.64
CA TYR A 55 11.66 -3.23 -21.71
C TYR A 55 10.53 -2.29 -21.32
N ASP A 56 9.30 -2.72 -21.53
CA ASP A 56 8.11 -2.00 -21.01
C ASP A 56 7.88 -2.40 -19.55
N GLY A 57 8.39 -1.60 -18.60
CA GLY A 57 8.20 -1.80 -17.16
C GLY A 57 6.79 -1.49 -16.67
N ARG A 58 5.91 -0.92 -17.50
CA ARG A 58 4.58 -0.46 -17.09
C ARG A 58 3.70 -1.58 -16.57
N TYR A 59 3.55 -2.64 -17.34
CA TYR A 59 2.68 -3.77 -16.95
C TYR A 59 3.19 -4.46 -15.68
N THR A 60 4.46 -4.83 -15.67
CA THR A 60 5.12 -5.45 -14.51
C THR A 60 5.10 -4.53 -13.29
N GLY A 61 5.32 -3.23 -13.49
CA GLY A 61 5.25 -2.23 -12.42
C GLY A 61 3.87 -2.15 -11.78
N LEU A 62 2.80 -2.14 -12.58
CA LEU A 62 1.43 -2.15 -12.07
C LEU A 62 1.11 -3.45 -11.32
N MET A 63 1.59 -4.59 -11.79
CA MET A 63 1.42 -5.87 -11.09
C MET A 63 2.16 -5.91 -9.76
N LEU A 64 3.39 -5.38 -9.72
CA LEU A 64 4.15 -5.25 -8.47
C LEU A 64 3.47 -4.28 -7.49
N ALA A 65 2.97 -3.14 -7.96
CA ALA A 65 2.21 -2.21 -7.13
C ALA A 65 0.98 -2.89 -6.51
N ARG A 66 0.23 -3.67 -7.31
CA ARG A 66 -0.91 -4.45 -6.81
C ARG A 66 -0.48 -5.49 -5.76
N THR A 67 0.65 -6.15 -5.95
CA THR A 67 1.21 -7.09 -4.97
C THR A 67 1.53 -6.39 -3.65
N LEU A 68 2.10 -5.19 -3.70
CA LEU A 68 2.38 -4.37 -2.50
C LEU A 68 1.10 -3.98 -1.75
N LEU A 69 0.08 -3.56 -2.48
CA LEU A 69 -1.20 -3.13 -1.89
C LEU A 69 -1.94 -4.29 -1.23
N ASN A 70 -1.81 -5.50 -1.75
CA ASN A 70 -2.52 -6.67 -1.26
C ASN A 70 -1.72 -7.51 -0.25
N ARG A 71 -0.42 -7.36 -0.20
CA ARG A 71 0.38 -7.93 0.88
C ARG A 71 0.47 -6.90 1.99
N ASN A 72 0.05 -7.29 3.18
CA ASN A 72 0.56 -6.67 4.39
C ASN A 72 2.07 -6.87 4.32
N ALA A 73 2.78 -5.89 3.79
CA ALA A 73 4.22 -5.88 3.84
C ALA A 73 4.58 -5.94 5.31
N GLY A 74 4.89 -7.12 5.80
CA GLY A 74 5.37 -7.33 7.16
C GLY A 74 6.68 -6.58 7.25
N PHE A 75 6.60 -5.31 7.60
CA PHE A 75 7.76 -4.57 8.01
C PHE A 75 8.32 -5.29 9.23
N CYS A 76 9.44 -5.97 9.01
CA CYS A 76 10.26 -6.57 10.04
C CYS A 76 9.61 -7.66 10.92
N ASP A 77 9.13 -8.72 10.35
CA ASP A 77 9.13 -10.02 11.02
C ASP A 77 10.53 -10.69 10.98
N SER A 78 11.54 -9.93 10.55
CA SER A 78 12.91 -10.42 10.59
C SER A 78 13.35 -10.56 12.05
N PRO A 79 13.69 -11.75 12.51
CA PRO A 79 14.24 -11.97 13.85
C PRO A 79 15.58 -11.24 14.07
N HIS A 80 16.20 -10.74 13.00
CA HIS A 80 17.49 -10.05 13.03
C HIS A 80 17.37 -8.52 13.13
N GLY A 81 16.16 -7.97 13.01
CA GLY A 81 15.91 -6.54 13.14
C GLY A 81 16.39 -5.70 11.93
N ILE A 82 16.13 -4.40 11.98
CA ILE A 82 16.43 -3.44 10.92
C ILE A 82 17.95 -3.21 10.71
N GLY A 83 18.78 -3.54 11.71
CA GLY A 83 20.23 -3.35 11.65
C GLY A 83 20.90 -4.12 10.51
N GLU A 84 20.37 -5.28 10.15
CA GLU A 84 20.90 -6.07 9.04
C GLU A 84 20.68 -5.39 7.68
N LEU A 85 19.57 -4.67 7.52
CA LEU A 85 19.27 -3.91 6.31
C LEU A 85 20.28 -2.74 6.13
N TYR A 86 20.63 -2.08 7.25
CA TYR A 86 21.56 -0.95 7.23
C TYR A 86 22.97 -1.34 6.77
N ARG A 87 23.40 -2.59 6.98
CA ARG A 87 24.69 -3.09 6.46
C ARG A 87 24.78 -2.99 4.94
N HIS A 88 23.65 -3.06 4.27
CA HIS A 88 23.54 -2.95 2.81
C HIS A 88 23.11 -1.56 2.34
N GLY A 89 22.97 -0.59 3.26
CA GLY A 89 22.48 0.76 2.95
C GLY A 89 20.98 0.83 2.69
N ILE A 90 20.23 -0.24 3.05
CA ILE A 90 18.77 -0.31 2.88
C ILE A 90 18.12 0.30 4.11
N SER A 91 17.25 1.30 3.93
CA SER A 91 16.65 2.05 5.03
C SER A 91 15.57 1.28 5.81
N GLY A 92 14.96 0.28 5.20
CA GLY A 92 13.90 -0.55 5.82
C GLY A 92 12.55 0.15 6.01
N ASP A 93 12.42 1.40 5.59
CA ASP A 93 11.17 2.18 5.66
C ASP A 93 10.37 2.15 4.34
N LEU A 94 10.92 1.52 3.32
CA LEU A 94 10.26 1.28 2.04
C LEU A 94 10.03 -0.22 1.83
N PRO A 95 9.00 -0.60 1.06
CA PRO A 95 8.83 -1.98 0.63
C PRO A 95 10.05 -2.47 -0.15
N ILE A 96 10.49 -3.71 0.13
CA ILE A 96 11.66 -4.31 -0.49
C ILE A 96 11.21 -5.42 -1.45
N PHE A 97 11.65 -5.37 -2.69
CA PHE A 97 11.61 -6.48 -3.63
C PHE A 97 12.97 -7.13 -3.73
N CYS A 98 13.02 -8.44 -3.64
CA CYS A 98 14.26 -9.19 -3.77
C CYS A 98 14.24 -10.10 -5.00
N LEU A 99 15.29 -10.03 -5.79
CA LEU A 99 15.59 -10.99 -6.84
C LEU A 99 16.82 -11.81 -6.44
N GLY A 100 16.72 -13.13 -6.46
CA GLY A 100 17.89 -14.02 -6.30
C GLY A 100 18.29 -14.57 -7.65
N VAL A 101 19.30 -13.97 -8.26
CA VAL A 101 19.82 -14.38 -9.57
C VAL A 101 20.82 -15.50 -9.37
N THR A 102 20.46 -16.70 -9.84
CA THR A 102 21.33 -17.90 -9.74
C THR A 102 22.03 -18.27 -11.04
N ASP A 103 21.53 -17.75 -12.15
CA ASP A 103 22.10 -18.00 -13.48
C ASP A 103 22.94 -16.81 -13.95
N THR A 104 23.93 -17.07 -14.80
CA THR A 104 24.76 -16.02 -15.36
C THR A 104 23.94 -15.07 -16.23
N LEU A 105 24.03 -13.77 -15.95
CA LEU A 105 23.35 -12.73 -16.70
C LEU A 105 24.13 -12.41 -18.00
N THR A 106 23.91 -13.20 -19.02
CA THR A 106 24.43 -12.89 -20.38
C THR A 106 23.39 -12.10 -21.15
N ASP A 107 23.84 -11.27 -22.11
CA ASP A 107 22.93 -10.45 -22.91
C ASP A 107 21.89 -11.35 -23.65
N GLY A 108 20.62 -11.02 -23.47
CA GLY A 108 19.51 -11.77 -24.08
C GLY A 108 19.15 -13.09 -23.37
N SER A 109 19.88 -13.50 -22.31
CA SER A 109 19.47 -14.69 -21.55
C SER A 109 18.11 -14.48 -20.87
N PRO A 110 17.30 -15.54 -20.64
CA PRO A 110 16.00 -15.42 -19.97
C PRO A 110 16.12 -14.77 -18.57
N ALA A 111 17.18 -15.10 -17.82
CA ALA A 111 17.44 -14.50 -16.53
C ALA A 111 17.74 -12.99 -16.63
N ALA A 112 18.53 -12.58 -17.62
CA ALA A 112 18.82 -11.17 -17.88
C ALA A 112 17.56 -10.41 -18.33
N VAL A 113 16.72 -11.00 -19.17
CA VAL A 113 15.42 -10.42 -19.60
C VAL A 113 14.50 -10.22 -18.40
N THR A 114 14.41 -11.22 -17.52
CA THR A 114 13.56 -11.14 -16.31
C THR A 114 14.09 -10.08 -15.35
N ALA A 115 15.40 -10.06 -15.05
CA ALA A 115 16.01 -9.05 -14.19
C ALA A 115 15.81 -7.63 -14.75
N ALA A 116 16.02 -7.45 -16.05
CA ALA A 116 15.81 -6.17 -16.74
C ALA A 116 14.34 -5.71 -16.65
N GLY A 117 13.39 -6.63 -16.78
CA GLY A 117 11.96 -6.32 -16.62
C GLY A 117 11.63 -5.82 -15.21
N PHE A 118 12.23 -6.40 -14.16
CA PHE A 118 12.08 -5.91 -12.79
C PHE A 118 12.74 -4.54 -12.57
N ILE A 119 13.90 -4.31 -13.13
CA ILE A 119 14.59 -3.01 -13.06
C ILE A 119 13.74 -1.93 -13.76
N ALA A 120 13.20 -2.22 -14.94
CA ALA A 120 12.32 -1.31 -15.66
C ALA A 120 11.01 -1.06 -14.90
N ALA A 121 10.43 -2.10 -14.27
CA ALA A 121 9.24 -1.99 -13.43
C ALA A 121 9.49 -1.13 -12.19
N HIS A 122 10.61 -1.32 -11.51
CA HIS A 122 11.04 -0.51 -10.38
C HIS A 122 11.18 0.97 -10.78
N LYS A 123 11.81 1.24 -11.92
CA LYS A 123 11.91 2.59 -12.48
C LYS A 123 10.54 3.19 -12.75
N TYR A 124 9.64 2.43 -13.36
CA TYR A 124 8.28 2.87 -13.65
C TYR A 124 7.52 3.23 -12.35
N LEU A 125 7.59 2.37 -11.32
CA LEU A 125 7.00 2.66 -10.02
C LEU A 125 7.56 3.94 -9.41
N SER A 126 8.88 4.12 -9.43
CA SER A 126 9.53 5.35 -8.96
C SER A 126 9.02 6.60 -9.68
N LEU A 127 8.85 6.55 -11.00
CA LEU A 127 8.28 7.64 -11.81
C LEU A 127 6.80 7.89 -11.51
N CYS A 128 6.08 6.88 -11.03
CA CYS A 128 4.71 7.00 -10.53
C CYS A 128 4.63 7.51 -9.09
N GLY A 129 5.77 7.79 -8.42
CA GLY A 129 5.82 8.23 -7.04
C GLY A 129 5.75 7.09 -6.02
N ILE A 130 5.73 5.83 -6.47
CA ILE A 130 5.74 4.64 -5.61
C ILE A 130 7.21 4.23 -5.40
N ARG A 131 7.74 4.55 -4.22
CA ARG A 131 9.12 4.22 -3.87
C ARG A 131 9.21 2.83 -3.26
N THR A 132 10.16 2.04 -3.76
CA THR A 132 10.47 0.69 -3.28
C THR A 132 11.97 0.47 -3.39
N ASP A 133 12.54 -0.37 -2.55
CA ASP A 133 13.92 -0.81 -2.68
C ASP A 133 13.95 -2.12 -3.49
N LEU A 134 14.76 -2.20 -4.53
CA LEU A 134 14.98 -3.40 -5.33
C LEU A 134 16.35 -4.01 -4.98
N VAL A 135 16.34 -5.15 -4.31
CA VAL A 135 17.56 -5.90 -4.00
C VAL A 135 17.78 -6.97 -5.06
N ILE A 136 18.99 -7.04 -5.59
CA ILE A 136 19.40 -8.06 -6.57
C ILE A 136 20.56 -8.85 -5.99
N PHE A 137 20.26 -10.05 -5.48
CA PHE A 137 21.28 -10.99 -5.05
C PHE A 137 21.89 -11.69 -6.25
N TYR A 138 23.20 -11.77 -6.29
CA TYR A 138 23.95 -12.47 -7.33
C TYR A 138 25.12 -13.25 -6.72
N GLU A 139 25.51 -14.33 -7.37
CA GLU A 139 26.67 -15.10 -6.97
C GLU A 139 27.87 -14.72 -7.86
N SER A 140 29.03 -14.58 -7.26
CA SER A 140 30.28 -14.36 -7.98
C SER A 140 30.78 -15.73 -8.46
N ASP A 141 31.07 -15.84 -9.76
CA ASP A 141 31.60 -17.08 -10.37
C ASP A 141 33.09 -17.37 -10.00
N GLY A 142 33.56 -16.80 -8.89
CA GLY A 142 34.97 -16.89 -8.49
C GLY A 142 35.93 -16.15 -9.42
N ASP A 143 35.40 -15.37 -10.35
CA ASP A 143 36.15 -14.55 -11.27
C ASP A 143 36.43 -13.17 -10.65
N TYR A 144 37.66 -12.80 -10.54
CA TYR A 144 38.12 -11.49 -10.02
C TYR A 144 37.51 -10.29 -10.79
N GLY A 145 36.83 -10.52 -11.89
CA GLY A 145 36.32 -9.51 -12.79
C GLY A 145 34.94 -8.93 -12.45
N GLY A 146 34.17 -9.48 -11.51
CA GLY A 146 32.87 -8.94 -11.14
C GLY A 146 31.83 -8.94 -12.28
N LYS A 147 31.90 -9.86 -13.23
CA LYS A 147 31.08 -9.92 -14.46
C LYS A 147 29.59 -9.85 -14.18
N GLN A 148 29.11 -10.53 -13.12
CA GLN A 148 27.69 -10.48 -12.75
C GLN A 148 27.29 -9.07 -12.28
N ARG A 149 28.12 -8.42 -11.51
CA ARG A 149 27.90 -7.04 -11.07
C ARG A 149 27.88 -6.07 -12.24
N GLU A 150 28.82 -6.24 -13.17
CA GLU A 150 28.85 -5.43 -14.40
C GLU A 150 27.62 -5.65 -15.27
N ALA A 151 27.16 -6.91 -15.39
CA ALA A 151 25.92 -7.22 -16.10
C ALA A 151 24.70 -6.54 -15.45
N ILE A 152 24.57 -6.56 -14.12
CA ILE A 152 23.49 -5.85 -13.41
C ILE A 152 23.61 -4.33 -13.66
N ASN A 153 24.80 -3.76 -13.60
CA ASN A 153 25.00 -2.34 -13.88
C ASN A 153 24.58 -1.99 -15.32
N ALA A 154 24.95 -2.82 -16.30
CA ALA A 154 24.55 -2.63 -17.69
C ALA A 154 23.02 -2.71 -17.88
N LEU A 155 22.33 -3.60 -17.15
CA LEU A 155 20.88 -3.65 -17.15
C LEU A 155 20.25 -2.39 -16.53
N CYS A 156 20.86 -1.84 -15.46
CA CYS A 156 20.43 -0.59 -14.85
C CYS A 156 20.64 0.61 -15.81
N ASP A 157 21.76 0.64 -16.54
CA ASP A 157 22.02 1.66 -17.56
C ASP A 157 21.00 1.59 -18.70
N ALA A 158 20.73 0.39 -19.20
CA ALA A 158 19.75 0.15 -20.27
C ALA A 158 18.32 0.61 -19.86
N ALA A 159 18.00 0.52 -18.58
CA ALA A 159 16.74 1.02 -18.00
C ALA A 159 16.81 2.49 -17.56
N ALA A 160 17.89 3.20 -17.84
CA ALA A 160 18.16 4.56 -17.33
C ALA A 160 17.96 4.67 -15.80
N SER A 161 18.44 3.67 -15.06
CA SER A 161 18.24 3.51 -13.61
C SER A 161 19.56 3.48 -12.82
N ALA A 162 20.73 3.65 -13.48
CA ALA A 162 22.03 3.58 -12.82
C ALA A 162 22.16 4.55 -11.63
N PHE A 163 21.58 5.73 -11.72
CA PHE A 163 21.60 6.72 -10.64
C PHE A 163 20.79 6.29 -9.39
N LEU A 164 19.99 5.22 -9.47
CA LEU A 164 19.25 4.66 -8.36
C LEU A 164 20.05 3.63 -7.55
N ILE A 165 21.24 3.22 -8.04
CA ILE A 165 22.05 2.21 -7.37
C ILE A 165 22.59 2.77 -6.05
N GLY A 166 22.30 2.05 -4.94
CA GLY A 166 22.76 2.40 -3.60
C GLY A 166 22.01 3.57 -2.94
N HIS A 167 20.93 4.04 -3.51
CA HIS A 167 20.14 5.12 -2.96
C HIS A 167 18.80 4.61 -2.40
N ARG A 168 18.29 5.25 -1.37
CA ARG A 168 16.97 4.96 -0.79
C ARG A 168 15.86 5.04 -1.85
N GLY A 169 15.07 4.01 -1.98
CA GLY A 169 14.09 3.84 -3.06
C GLY A 169 14.73 3.43 -4.37
N GLY A 170 15.91 2.82 -4.32
CA GLY A 170 16.71 2.47 -5.47
C GLY A 170 17.02 0.98 -5.60
N ILE A 171 18.19 0.69 -6.16
CA ILE A 171 18.61 -0.66 -6.52
C ILE A 171 19.86 -1.04 -5.73
N PHE A 172 19.83 -2.19 -5.08
CA PHE A 172 20.90 -2.69 -4.22
C PHE A 172 21.41 -4.05 -4.73
N PRO A 173 22.40 -4.09 -5.60
CA PRO A 173 23.06 -5.33 -5.97
C PRO A 173 23.93 -5.83 -4.80
N ILE A 174 23.63 -7.01 -4.30
CA ILE A 174 24.31 -7.63 -3.16
C ILE A 174 24.91 -8.96 -3.59
N GLU A 175 26.20 -9.14 -3.35
CA GLU A 175 26.89 -10.41 -3.58
C GLU A 175 26.52 -11.42 -2.47
N GLY A 176 26.24 -12.65 -2.88
CA GLY A 176 25.75 -13.68 -1.99
C GLY A 176 24.26 -13.54 -1.69
N ARG A 177 23.83 -14.24 -0.65
CA ARG A 177 22.43 -14.28 -0.21
C ARG A 177 22.32 -13.86 1.24
N ASP A 178 21.48 -12.88 1.54
CA ASP A 178 21.19 -12.45 2.89
C ASP A 178 19.74 -12.84 3.28
N THR A 179 19.63 -13.77 4.23
CA THR A 179 18.32 -14.28 4.66
C THR A 179 17.53 -13.25 5.46
N ALA A 180 18.19 -12.32 6.14
CA ALA A 180 17.52 -11.26 6.89
C ALA A 180 16.85 -10.25 5.94
N VAL A 181 17.54 -9.87 4.86
CA VAL A 181 16.99 -9.01 3.82
C VAL A 181 15.81 -9.69 3.11
N ILE A 182 15.94 -11.01 2.82
CA ILE A 182 14.86 -11.79 2.20
C ILE A 182 13.64 -11.86 3.14
N ALA A 183 13.84 -12.11 4.43
CA ALA A 183 12.76 -12.16 5.41
C ALA A 183 12.03 -10.81 5.57
N ALA A 184 12.76 -9.69 5.42
CA ALA A 184 12.19 -8.35 5.45
C ALA A 184 11.52 -7.94 4.12
N SER A 185 11.66 -8.73 3.05
CA SER A 185 11.14 -8.36 1.74
C SER A 185 9.64 -8.63 1.59
N SER A 186 8.97 -7.76 0.85
CA SER A 186 7.57 -7.95 0.43
C SER A 186 7.44 -9.04 -0.64
N LEU A 187 8.50 -9.25 -1.41
CA LEU A 187 8.54 -10.24 -2.49
C LEU A 187 9.97 -10.73 -2.68
N TYR A 188 10.18 -12.04 -2.68
CA TYR A 188 11.41 -12.68 -3.11
C TYR A 188 11.15 -13.58 -4.31
N VAL A 189 11.91 -13.38 -5.38
CA VAL A 189 11.82 -14.16 -6.61
C VAL A 189 13.18 -14.76 -6.93
N LYS A 190 13.22 -16.08 -7.08
CA LYS A 190 14.40 -16.76 -7.62
C LYS A 190 14.37 -16.66 -9.14
N VAL A 191 15.36 -16.00 -9.71
CA VAL A 191 15.50 -15.78 -11.15
C VAL A 191 16.43 -16.83 -11.74
N THR A 192 15.87 -17.69 -12.58
CA THR A 192 16.56 -18.75 -13.33
C THR A 192 16.25 -18.58 -14.81
N ARG A 193 16.86 -19.41 -15.67
CA ARG A 193 16.56 -19.45 -17.11
C ARG A 193 15.10 -19.82 -17.43
N GLU A 194 14.38 -20.41 -16.48
CA GLU A 194 12.96 -20.81 -16.65
C GLU A 194 12.01 -19.76 -16.09
N THR A 195 12.52 -18.78 -15.37
CA THR A 195 11.72 -17.74 -14.72
C THR A 195 11.31 -16.70 -15.75
N THR A 196 10.01 -16.50 -15.91
CA THR A 196 9.44 -15.44 -16.76
C THR A 196 8.63 -14.45 -15.91
N ILE A 197 8.53 -13.21 -16.36
CA ILE A 197 7.74 -12.18 -15.68
C ILE A 197 6.27 -12.60 -15.61
N GLU A 198 5.74 -13.20 -16.68
CA GLU A 198 4.37 -13.70 -16.74
C GLU A 198 4.15 -14.82 -15.71
N GLY A 199 5.08 -15.76 -15.60
CA GLY A 199 5.06 -16.84 -14.59
C GLY A 199 5.09 -16.30 -13.18
N ILE A 200 5.92 -15.29 -12.91
CA ILE A 200 5.99 -14.63 -11.61
C ILE A 200 4.67 -13.91 -11.32
N THR A 201 4.17 -13.10 -12.25
CA THR A 201 2.92 -12.36 -12.04
C THR A 201 1.73 -13.29 -11.84
N ALA A 202 1.71 -14.45 -12.50
CA ALA A 202 0.68 -15.47 -12.29
C ALA A 202 0.80 -16.15 -10.92
N ALA A 203 2.03 -16.50 -10.49
CA ALA A 203 2.28 -17.15 -9.20
C ALA A 203 2.00 -16.24 -8.00
N TYR A 204 2.25 -14.93 -8.16
CA TYR A 204 2.01 -13.91 -7.14
C TYR A 204 0.76 -13.07 -7.42
N ALA A 205 -0.07 -13.46 -8.39
CA ALA A 205 -1.37 -12.87 -8.59
C ALA A 205 -2.18 -13.00 -7.30
N VAL A 206 -2.20 -11.94 -6.53
CA VAL A 206 -3.07 -11.88 -5.35
C VAL A 206 -4.49 -11.80 -5.91
N PRO A 207 -5.37 -12.72 -5.54
CA PRO A 207 -6.78 -12.58 -5.90
C PRO A 207 -7.23 -11.19 -5.45
N PRO A 208 -8.13 -10.52 -6.20
CA PRO A 208 -8.71 -9.29 -5.72
C PRO A 208 -9.13 -9.54 -4.28
N TYR A 209 -8.80 -8.60 -3.36
CA TYR A 209 -9.26 -8.72 -1.99
C TYR A 209 -10.80 -8.84 -2.05
N ILE A 210 -11.22 -10.07 -1.99
CA ILE A 210 -12.61 -10.38 -1.68
C ILE A 210 -12.61 -10.25 -0.18
N GLY A 211 -13.15 -9.13 0.33
CA GLY A 211 -13.38 -8.99 1.76
C GLY A 211 -14.03 -10.29 2.22
N ASP A 212 -13.80 -10.71 3.44
CA ASP A 212 -14.41 -11.95 3.94
C ASP A 212 -15.92 -11.88 3.72
N ASP A 213 -16.39 -12.35 2.55
CA ASP A 213 -17.79 -12.31 2.12
C ASP A 213 -18.70 -13.06 3.07
N THR A 214 -18.10 -13.84 3.98
CA THR A 214 -18.81 -14.51 5.06
C THR A 214 -19.16 -13.56 6.20
N VAL A 215 -18.54 -12.36 6.26
CA VAL A 215 -18.80 -11.36 7.28
C VAL A 215 -19.76 -10.29 6.74
N ILE A 216 -20.96 -10.27 7.33
CA ILE A 216 -21.99 -9.31 6.96
C ILE A 216 -21.60 -7.91 7.47
N ARG A 217 -21.57 -6.95 6.57
CA ARG A 217 -21.33 -5.52 6.82
C ARG A 217 -22.49 -4.73 6.24
N PRO A 218 -23.61 -4.61 6.94
CA PRO A 218 -24.75 -3.87 6.44
C PRO A 218 -24.41 -2.39 6.29
N SER A 219 -24.82 -1.79 5.18
CA SER A 219 -24.83 -0.34 5.04
C SER A 219 -25.98 0.22 5.88
N VAL A 220 -25.65 0.90 6.95
CA VAL A 220 -26.66 1.55 7.81
C VAL A 220 -26.64 3.04 7.54
N TYR A 221 -27.72 3.56 6.98
CA TYR A 221 -27.95 4.98 6.82
C TYR A 221 -28.90 5.43 7.91
N LEU A 222 -28.40 6.17 8.87
CA LEU A 222 -29.21 6.77 9.93
C LEU A 222 -29.29 8.27 9.75
N THR A 223 -30.49 8.80 9.85
CA THR A 223 -30.71 10.21 10.11
C THR A 223 -30.69 10.42 11.62
N HIS A 224 -29.79 11.26 12.09
CA HIS A 224 -29.73 11.67 13.49
C HIS A 224 -30.20 13.11 13.61
N THR A 225 -31.08 13.38 14.57
CA THR A 225 -31.44 14.73 15.00
C THR A 225 -30.56 15.08 16.20
N THR A 226 -29.77 16.14 16.08
CA THR A 226 -28.88 16.63 17.13
C THR A 226 -29.71 17.11 18.32
N GLU A 227 -29.35 16.74 19.54
CA GLU A 227 -29.94 17.27 20.78
C GLU A 227 -29.46 18.72 21.01
N GLU A 228 -30.19 19.49 21.81
CA GLU A 228 -29.91 20.94 21.99
C GLU A 228 -28.51 21.23 22.55
N ASP A 229 -27.95 20.32 23.36
CA ASP A 229 -26.62 20.47 24.00
C ASP A 229 -25.45 19.89 23.18
N GLU A 230 -25.72 19.35 21.98
CA GLU A 230 -24.71 18.74 21.13
C GLU A 230 -24.12 19.76 20.15
N ILE A 231 -22.79 19.76 20.00
CA ILE A 231 -22.11 20.54 18.96
C ILE A 231 -22.01 19.66 17.69
N PRO A 232 -22.80 19.94 16.65
CA PRO A 232 -22.82 19.11 15.45
C PRO A 232 -21.58 19.30 14.61
N VAL A 233 -21.08 18.19 14.06
CA VAL A 233 -20.02 18.15 13.06
C VAL A 233 -20.40 17.17 11.97
N TYR A 234 -19.64 17.13 10.86
CA TYR A 234 -19.94 16.24 9.75
C TYR A 234 -20.01 14.76 10.20
N GLY A 235 -21.21 14.22 10.24
CA GLY A 235 -21.52 12.82 10.60
C GLY A 235 -21.37 12.49 12.08
N GLY A 236 -21.34 13.48 12.99
CA GLY A 236 -21.25 13.28 14.42
C GLY A 236 -21.51 14.55 15.21
N CYS A 237 -21.25 14.48 16.52
CA CYS A 237 -21.36 15.60 17.42
C CYS A 237 -20.41 15.47 18.61
N PHE A 238 -19.97 16.60 19.16
CA PHE A 238 -19.32 16.64 20.46
C PHE A 238 -20.39 16.60 21.56
N THR A 239 -20.12 15.79 22.56
CA THR A 239 -20.92 15.66 23.78
C THR A 239 -20.07 16.00 24.98
N ASP A 240 -20.65 16.19 26.15
CA ASP A 240 -19.91 16.45 27.40
C ASP A 240 -18.89 15.37 27.73
N SER A 241 -19.14 14.13 27.33
CA SER A 241 -18.30 12.96 27.62
C SER A 241 -17.31 12.64 26.51
N GLY A 242 -17.44 13.19 25.31
CA GLY A 242 -16.58 12.84 24.17
C GLY A 242 -17.13 13.24 22.81
N PHE A 243 -17.09 12.30 21.89
CA PHE A 243 -17.50 12.49 20.49
C PHE A 243 -18.31 11.30 20.00
N ASP A 244 -19.49 11.55 19.50
CA ASP A 244 -20.38 10.57 18.93
C ASP A 244 -20.41 10.64 17.41
N ILE A 245 -20.36 9.50 16.75
CA ILE A 245 -20.42 9.36 15.30
C ILE A 245 -21.62 8.52 14.93
N PHE A 246 -22.41 9.02 14.00
CA PHE A 246 -23.55 8.33 13.41
C PHE A 246 -23.16 7.88 12.01
N LYS A 247 -23.11 6.57 11.78
CA LYS A 247 -22.62 6.00 10.53
C LYS A 247 -23.54 6.30 9.35
N GLY A 248 -22.94 6.46 8.17
CA GLY A 248 -23.65 6.49 6.88
C GLY A 248 -23.59 7.81 6.13
N THR A 249 -23.04 8.88 6.71
CA THR A 249 -22.99 10.21 6.06
C THR A 249 -21.59 10.67 5.71
N GLN A 250 -20.56 9.97 6.18
CA GLN A 250 -19.16 10.38 5.99
C GLN A 250 -18.62 9.86 4.67
N SER A 251 -17.87 10.72 3.97
CA SER A 251 -17.12 10.34 2.77
C SER A 251 -15.83 9.59 3.08
N ALA A 252 -15.32 9.74 4.31
CA ALA A 252 -14.19 9.00 4.85
C ALA A 252 -14.44 8.71 6.34
N PRO A 253 -13.99 7.57 6.86
CA PRO A 253 -14.22 7.22 8.25
C PRO A 253 -13.45 8.13 9.20
N TRP A 254 -14.09 8.53 10.30
CA TRP A 254 -13.43 9.15 11.43
C TRP A 254 -12.51 8.14 12.11
N SER A 255 -11.38 8.62 12.59
CA SER A 255 -10.44 7.81 13.37
C SER A 255 -10.07 8.48 14.69
N TYR A 256 -9.75 7.67 15.69
CA TYR A 256 -9.31 8.11 17.00
C TYR A 256 -8.12 7.26 17.48
N VAL A 257 -7.18 7.91 18.13
CA VAL A 257 -5.98 7.26 18.68
C VAL A 257 -6.09 7.20 20.21
N TYR A 258 -6.00 5.98 20.74
CA TYR A 258 -5.77 5.74 22.15
C TYR A 258 -4.30 5.35 22.35
N ALA A 259 -3.60 6.07 23.19
CA ALA A 259 -2.20 5.76 23.48
C ALA A 259 -1.90 6.00 24.97
N ARG A 260 -1.13 5.09 25.56
CA ARG A 260 -0.61 5.22 26.92
C ARG A 260 0.78 4.60 27.03
N GLY A 261 1.77 5.40 27.43
CA GLY A 261 3.16 4.97 27.47
C GLY A 261 3.66 4.59 26.07
N HIS A 262 4.08 3.35 25.91
CA HIS A 262 4.57 2.84 24.64
C HIS A 262 3.51 2.08 23.83
N PHE A 263 2.31 1.93 24.33
CA PHE A 263 1.24 1.20 23.67
C PHE A 263 0.22 2.15 23.06
N GLY A 264 -0.21 1.88 21.83
CA GLY A 264 -1.23 2.66 21.16
C GLY A 264 -2.05 1.84 20.18
N THR A 265 -3.28 2.31 19.94
CA THR A 265 -4.17 1.78 18.92
C THR A 265 -4.86 2.93 18.18
N LEU A 266 -4.99 2.79 16.87
CA LEU A 266 -5.83 3.64 16.04
C LEU A 266 -7.13 2.87 15.78
N LEU A 267 -8.24 3.46 16.12
CA LEU A 267 -9.58 2.93 15.88
C LEU A 267 -10.27 3.78 14.83
N THR A 268 -11.14 3.17 14.04
CA THR A 268 -12.01 3.91 13.12
C THR A 268 -13.48 3.68 13.48
N GLN A 269 -14.37 4.44 12.89
CA GLN A 269 -15.80 4.23 13.11
C GLN A 269 -16.29 2.88 12.58
N ASN A 270 -15.60 2.29 11.61
CA ASN A 270 -16.02 1.05 10.95
C ASN A 270 -15.19 -0.16 11.38
N SER A 271 -14.08 0.05 12.10
CA SER A 271 -13.13 -1.01 12.39
C SER A 271 -12.37 -0.79 13.70
N LEU A 272 -11.78 -1.86 14.23
CA LEU A 272 -10.87 -1.77 15.36
C LEU A 272 -9.46 -1.29 14.96
N GLY A 273 -9.23 -1.03 13.67
CA GLY A 273 -8.00 -0.44 13.17
C GLY A 273 -6.77 -1.31 13.36
N TYR A 274 -5.72 -0.77 13.99
CA TYR A 274 -4.47 -1.49 14.26
C TYR A 274 -3.82 -1.01 15.55
N THR A 275 -2.97 -1.87 16.11
CA THR A 275 -2.28 -1.66 17.39
C THR A 275 -0.77 -1.67 17.20
N TRP A 276 -0.04 -0.89 17.99
CA TRP A 276 1.42 -0.81 17.98
C TRP A 276 2.02 -0.67 19.37
N ILE A 277 3.33 -0.90 19.46
CA ILE A 277 4.13 -0.65 20.66
C ILE A 277 5.33 0.24 20.33
N GLY A 278 5.53 1.33 21.06
CA GLY A 278 6.62 2.28 20.86
C GLY A 278 6.39 3.19 19.66
N ASN A 279 6.50 2.66 18.45
CA ASN A 279 6.37 3.42 17.21
C ASN A 279 5.26 2.85 16.32
N CYS A 280 4.28 3.68 15.95
CA CYS A 280 3.13 3.28 15.14
C CYS A 280 3.47 2.92 13.69
N HIS A 281 4.65 3.26 13.23
CA HIS A 281 5.11 2.95 11.89
C HIS A 281 6.00 1.70 11.85
N GLU A 282 6.91 1.55 12.81
CA GLU A 282 7.94 0.51 12.79
C GLU A 282 7.59 -0.73 13.63
N ARG A 283 6.71 -0.58 14.64
CA ARG A 283 6.40 -1.64 15.60
C ARG A 283 4.91 -1.88 15.71
N ARG A 284 4.31 -2.23 14.59
CA ARG A 284 2.91 -2.64 14.52
C ARG A 284 2.76 -4.06 15.03
N ILE A 285 1.78 -4.27 15.90
CA ILE A 285 1.39 -5.59 16.38
C ILE A 285 0.40 -6.22 15.42
N THR A 286 -0.47 -5.39 14.84
CA THR A 286 -1.48 -5.80 13.88
C THR A 286 -1.35 -5.02 12.58
N PRO A 287 -1.83 -5.58 11.45
CA PRO A 287 -1.69 -4.96 10.14
C PRO A 287 -2.39 -3.59 10.06
N TYR A 288 -1.77 -2.66 9.35
CA TYR A 288 -2.34 -1.36 9.01
C TYR A 288 -2.78 -1.34 7.55
N CYS A 289 -3.99 -0.87 7.31
CA CYS A 289 -4.46 -0.56 5.96
C CYS A 289 -4.21 0.92 5.63
N PRO A 290 -3.42 1.24 4.60
CA PRO A 290 -3.20 2.63 4.19
C PRO A 290 -4.38 3.24 3.44
N ASP A 291 -5.38 2.45 3.06
CA ASP A 291 -6.58 2.93 2.38
C ASP A 291 -7.63 3.38 3.40
N THR A 292 -7.68 4.69 3.61
CA THR A 292 -8.59 5.31 4.57
C THR A 292 -10.06 5.30 4.12
N LEU A 293 -10.34 5.03 2.86
CA LEU A 293 -11.71 4.96 2.34
C LEU A 293 -12.30 3.56 2.50
N LEU A 294 -11.51 2.55 2.18
CA LEU A 294 -11.91 1.15 2.32
C LEU A 294 -11.88 0.68 3.78
N ASP A 295 -11.04 1.32 4.59
CA ASP A 295 -10.94 1.10 6.04
C ASP A 295 -10.88 -0.39 6.42
N PHE A 296 -9.99 -1.13 5.77
CA PHE A 296 -9.76 -2.55 6.08
C PHE A 296 -9.09 -2.67 7.44
N SER A 297 -9.78 -3.30 8.37
CA SER A 297 -9.26 -3.49 9.72
C SER A 297 -8.20 -4.58 9.79
N GLY A 298 -7.09 -4.29 10.48
CA GLY A 298 -6.16 -5.31 10.96
C GLY A 298 -6.72 -6.10 12.14
N GLU A 299 -7.70 -5.52 12.85
CA GLU A 299 -8.36 -6.11 14.01
C GLU A 299 -9.87 -6.12 13.81
N ARG A 300 -10.52 -7.22 14.18
CA ARG A 300 -11.97 -7.38 14.05
C ARG A 300 -12.55 -8.10 15.24
N LEU A 301 -13.72 -7.68 15.65
CA LEU A 301 -14.56 -8.41 16.60
C LEU A 301 -15.75 -9.02 15.83
N VAL A 302 -15.71 -10.34 15.66
CA VAL A 302 -16.71 -11.04 14.86
C VAL A 302 -17.62 -11.84 15.78
N PHE A 303 -18.91 -11.57 15.70
CA PHE A 303 -19.95 -12.38 16.31
C PHE A 303 -20.41 -13.46 15.31
N THR A 304 -20.50 -14.70 15.77
CA THR A 304 -21.01 -15.82 14.96
C THR A 304 -22.31 -16.34 15.55
N GLY A 305 -23.35 -16.33 14.76
CA GLY A 305 -24.66 -16.80 15.18
C GLY A 305 -25.57 -17.14 13.99
N GLY A 306 -26.39 -18.19 14.12
CA GLY A 306 -27.29 -18.61 13.05
C GLY A 306 -26.59 -19.01 11.74
N GLY A 307 -25.38 -19.55 11.80
CA GLY A 307 -24.57 -19.88 10.62
C GLY A 307 -23.98 -18.67 9.88
N LYS A 308 -24.08 -17.47 10.44
CA LYS A 308 -23.58 -16.21 9.86
C LYS A 308 -22.53 -15.58 10.77
N ARG A 309 -21.66 -14.79 10.16
CA ARG A 309 -20.61 -14.04 10.85
C ARG A 309 -20.84 -12.55 10.65
N TYR A 310 -20.73 -11.78 11.72
CA TYR A 310 -21.01 -10.34 11.75
C TYR A 310 -19.79 -9.61 12.32
N ASP A 311 -19.22 -8.68 11.57
CA ASP A 311 -18.23 -7.73 12.06
C ASP A 311 -18.95 -6.67 12.90
N LEU A 312 -18.79 -6.71 14.22
CA LEU A 312 -19.56 -5.85 15.13
C LEU A 312 -19.25 -4.37 14.91
N ALA A 313 -17.99 -4.01 14.68
CA ALA A 313 -17.65 -2.62 14.42
C ALA A 313 -18.31 -2.13 13.13
N ALA A 314 -18.29 -2.94 12.05
CA ALA A 314 -18.95 -2.61 10.80
C ALA A 314 -20.49 -2.57 10.92
N CYS A 315 -21.10 -3.41 11.77
CA CYS A 315 -22.55 -3.47 12.02
C CYS A 315 -23.04 -2.37 12.98
N ALA A 316 -22.16 -1.65 13.67
CA ALA A 316 -22.59 -0.58 14.56
C ALA A 316 -23.24 0.57 13.79
N SER A 317 -24.24 1.19 14.37
CA SER A 317 -24.92 2.38 13.86
C SER A 317 -24.38 3.67 14.48
N LYS A 318 -23.80 3.56 15.67
CA LYS A 318 -23.22 4.66 16.44
C LYS A 318 -21.87 4.22 17.03
N VAL A 319 -20.93 5.12 17.05
CA VAL A 319 -19.66 4.96 17.77
C VAL A 319 -19.49 6.15 18.69
N SER A 320 -19.22 5.88 19.96
CA SER A 320 -18.94 6.91 20.97
C SER A 320 -17.48 6.80 21.39
N TRP A 321 -16.72 7.87 21.24
CA TRP A 321 -15.34 7.97 21.71
C TRP A 321 -15.24 8.92 22.89
N ASN A 322 -14.65 8.45 23.97
CA ASN A 322 -14.36 9.27 25.15
C ASN A 322 -12.91 9.04 25.61
N ARG A 323 -12.50 9.69 26.70
CA ARG A 323 -11.10 9.61 27.18
C ARG A 323 -10.65 8.23 27.63
N GLY A 324 -11.56 7.31 27.87
CA GLY A 324 -11.23 5.99 28.44
C GLY A 324 -11.73 4.80 27.62
N ALA A 325 -12.63 5.02 26.67
CA ALA A 325 -13.26 3.93 25.92
C ALA A 325 -13.75 4.37 24.55
N ALA A 326 -13.78 3.40 23.62
CA ALA A 326 -14.54 3.46 22.39
C ALA A 326 -15.68 2.45 22.49
N VAL A 327 -16.89 2.87 22.14
CA VAL A 327 -18.09 2.05 22.24
C VAL A 327 -18.83 2.03 20.90
N TRP A 328 -18.93 0.85 20.31
CA TRP A 328 -19.75 0.61 19.12
C TRP A 328 -21.11 0.09 19.55
N SER A 329 -22.17 0.77 19.15
CA SER A 329 -23.54 0.40 19.46
C SER A 329 -24.32 0.16 18.18
N GLY A 330 -25.12 -0.89 18.15
CA GLY A 330 -25.91 -1.26 16.98
C GLY A 330 -26.83 -2.42 17.22
N SER A 331 -27.25 -3.08 16.14
CA SER A 331 -28.07 -4.30 16.24
C SER A 331 -27.73 -5.29 15.13
N ILE A 332 -27.87 -6.57 15.44
CA ILE A 332 -27.83 -7.68 14.49
C ILE A 332 -29.27 -8.22 14.38
N GLY A 333 -29.94 -7.89 13.28
CA GLY A 333 -31.37 -8.12 13.16
C GLY A 333 -32.14 -7.33 14.22
N LYS A 334 -32.83 -8.02 15.13
CA LYS A 334 -33.54 -7.40 16.25
C LYS A 334 -32.75 -7.38 17.56
N THR A 335 -31.54 -7.94 17.59
CA THR A 335 -30.74 -8.05 18.80
C THR A 335 -29.77 -6.87 18.91
N PRO A 336 -29.93 -5.98 19.90
CA PRO A 336 -29.00 -4.88 20.12
C PRO A 336 -27.68 -5.39 20.68
N PHE A 337 -26.59 -4.65 20.41
CA PHE A 337 -25.28 -4.84 21.04
C PHE A 337 -24.62 -3.50 21.40
N ARG A 338 -23.71 -3.57 22.32
CA ARG A 338 -22.88 -2.42 22.75
C ARG A 338 -21.51 -2.92 23.21
#